data_62450423acc2fb215bc6f0a0cf9d833b
#
_entry.id   62450423acc2fb215bc6f0a0cf9d833b
#
_cell.length_a   1.000
_cell.length_b   1.000
_cell.length_c   1.000
_cell.angle_alpha   90.00
_cell.angle_beta   90.00
_cell.angle_gamma   90.00
#
_symmetry.space_group_name_H-M   'P 1'
#
loop_
_entity.id
_entity.type
_entity.pdbx_description
1 polymer ?
#
loop_
_entity_poly.entity_id
_entity_poly.type
_entity_poly.pdbx_seq_one_letter_code
_entity_poly.pdbx_strand_id
1 'polypeptide(L)'
;YGLRCSEVANLKLSDIDWRKEQIYIKRAKNCRPQILPLLHNVGEAIIDYLKNGRPNEVDSDSLFFCAPAPIRPISCNAIASVVYRYLKYSGINIKHKGPHSLRHSHATFLINEGQTLKDVGDLLGHKSMEATRVYAKVDLNSLRDVSNINWEEFI
;
A
#
# COMPACT_ATOMS: atom_id res chain seq x y z
N TYR A 1 -1.67 3.75 -1.07
CA TYR A 1 -2.09 3.76 0.35
C TYR A 1 -1.19 2.95 1.28
N GLY A 2 -0.23 2.21 0.81
CA GLY A 2 0.61 1.34 1.63
C GLY A 2 -0.16 0.24 2.39
N LEU A 3 -1.26 -0.27 1.84
CA LEU A 3 -2.09 -1.30 2.46
C LEU A 3 -1.34 -2.60 2.69
N ARG A 4 -1.73 -3.36 3.72
CA ARG A 4 -1.26 -4.73 3.90
C ARG A 4 -1.88 -5.65 2.86
N CYS A 5 -1.16 -6.70 2.51
CA CYS A 5 -1.62 -7.70 1.56
C CYS A 5 -3.01 -8.28 1.92
N SER A 6 -3.22 -8.55 3.22
CA SER A 6 -4.50 -9.05 3.72
C SER A 6 -5.62 -8.01 3.65
N GLU A 7 -5.32 -6.72 3.78
CA GLU A 7 -6.30 -5.64 3.64
C GLU A 7 -6.77 -5.55 2.19
N VAL A 8 -5.86 -5.67 1.22
CA VAL A 8 -6.19 -5.70 -0.21
C VAL A 8 -6.96 -6.97 -0.58
N ALA A 9 -6.51 -8.15 -0.09
CA ALA A 9 -7.16 -9.43 -0.39
C ALA A 9 -8.61 -9.49 0.11
N ASN A 10 -8.90 -8.84 1.23
CA ASN A 10 -10.23 -8.85 1.86
C ASN A 10 -11.11 -7.65 1.45
N LEU A 11 -10.66 -6.82 0.50
CA LEU A 11 -11.41 -5.68 0.04
C LEU A 11 -12.66 -6.13 -0.73
N LYS A 12 -13.78 -5.45 -0.47
CA LYS A 12 -15.09 -5.76 -1.03
C LYS A 12 -15.59 -4.64 -1.92
N LEU A 13 -16.53 -4.95 -2.81
CA LEU A 13 -17.23 -3.95 -3.60
C LEU A 13 -17.97 -2.95 -2.69
N SER A 14 -18.61 -3.46 -1.64
CA SER A 14 -19.31 -2.65 -0.62
C SER A 14 -18.40 -1.77 0.23
N ASP A 15 -17.09 -1.99 0.20
CA ASP A 15 -16.12 -1.13 0.90
C ASP A 15 -15.76 0.15 0.11
N ILE A 16 -16.31 0.33 -1.12
CA ILE A 16 -16.06 1.50 -1.96
C ILE A 16 -17.32 2.35 -2.06
N ASP A 17 -17.28 3.56 -1.51
CA ASP A 17 -18.34 4.55 -1.68
C ASP A 17 -17.95 5.51 -2.83
N TRP A 18 -18.45 5.22 -4.03
CA TRP A 18 -18.18 5.98 -5.25
C TRP A 18 -18.75 7.42 -5.18
N ARG A 19 -19.84 7.63 -4.43
CA ARG A 19 -20.48 8.95 -4.32
C ARG A 19 -19.71 9.89 -3.41
N LYS A 20 -19.14 9.33 -2.33
CA LYS A 20 -18.33 10.07 -1.37
C LYS A 20 -16.85 10.06 -1.70
N GLU A 21 -16.45 9.34 -2.75
CA GLU A 21 -15.05 9.13 -3.12
C GLU A 21 -14.23 8.60 -1.94
N GLN A 22 -14.72 7.55 -1.29
CA GLN A 22 -14.12 6.97 -0.10
C GLN A 22 -13.95 5.45 -0.22
N ILE A 23 -12.91 4.94 0.42
CA ILE A 23 -12.64 3.51 0.55
C ILE A 23 -12.53 3.15 2.03
N TYR A 24 -13.26 2.13 2.46
CA TYR A 24 -13.31 1.65 3.83
C TYR A 24 -12.35 0.48 4.00
N ILE A 25 -11.26 0.67 4.76
CA ILE A 25 -10.26 -0.36 5.00
C ILE A 25 -10.50 -1.01 6.36
N LYS A 26 -10.84 -2.30 6.33
CA LYS A 26 -10.96 -3.12 7.54
C LYS A 26 -9.57 -3.51 8.04
N ARG A 27 -9.11 -2.84 9.09
CA ARG A 27 -7.83 -3.16 9.73
C ARG A 27 -7.93 -4.46 10.53
N ALA A 28 -6.81 -5.22 10.60
CA ALA A 28 -6.77 -6.49 11.33
C ALA A 28 -7.10 -6.32 12.80
N LYS A 29 -7.79 -7.33 13.38
CA LYS A 29 -8.20 -7.54 14.77
C LYS A 29 -8.28 -6.29 15.66
N ASN A 30 -9.52 -5.92 16.01
CA ASN A 30 -9.88 -4.88 17.01
C ASN A 30 -9.51 -3.43 16.68
N CYS A 31 -9.13 -3.12 15.43
CA CYS A 31 -8.95 -1.74 15.00
C CYS A 31 -10.23 -1.22 14.35
N ARG A 32 -10.54 0.07 14.60
CA ARG A 32 -11.63 0.75 13.87
C ARG A 32 -11.35 0.72 12.37
N PRO A 33 -12.39 0.57 11.51
CA PRO A 33 -12.22 0.74 10.07
C PRO A 33 -11.60 2.11 9.79
N GLN A 34 -10.68 2.16 8.85
CA GLN A 34 -10.10 3.42 8.41
C GLN A 34 -10.78 3.83 7.11
N ILE A 35 -11.18 5.09 7.03
CA ILE A 35 -11.73 5.69 5.83
C ILE A 35 -10.61 6.44 5.14
N LEU A 36 -10.36 6.11 3.88
CA LEU A 36 -9.37 6.78 3.04
C LEU A 36 -10.06 7.44 1.84
N PRO A 37 -9.55 8.56 1.31
CA PRO A 37 -10.06 9.12 0.06
C PRO A 37 -9.81 8.12 -1.08
N LEU A 38 -10.78 7.95 -1.96
CA LEU A 38 -10.60 7.18 -3.19
C LEU A 38 -9.91 8.08 -4.22
N LEU A 39 -8.60 7.88 -4.37
CA LEU A 39 -7.82 8.63 -5.36
C LEU A 39 -8.30 8.33 -6.77
N HIS A 40 -8.36 9.35 -7.63
CA HIS A 40 -8.88 9.24 -8.98
C HIS A 40 -8.24 8.11 -9.80
N ASN A 41 -6.91 8.04 -9.82
CA ASN A 41 -6.16 7.00 -10.52
C ASN A 41 -6.45 5.57 -9.99
N VAL A 42 -6.70 5.45 -8.68
CA VAL A 42 -7.08 4.15 -8.06
C VAL A 42 -8.51 3.79 -8.43
N GLY A 43 -9.43 4.77 -8.40
CA GLY A 43 -10.81 4.58 -8.81
C GLY A 43 -10.92 4.14 -10.27
N GLU A 44 -10.22 4.79 -11.18
CA GLU A 44 -10.16 4.40 -12.60
C GLU A 44 -9.63 2.98 -12.79
N ALA A 45 -8.53 2.62 -12.12
CA ALA A 45 -7.96 1.28 -12.20
C ALA A 45 -8.93 0.20 -11.67
N ILE A 46 -9.69 0.51 -10.62
CA ILE A 46 -10.72 -0.40 -10.10
C ILE A 46 -11.86 -0.53 -11.11
N ILE A 47 -12.33 0.55 -11.70
CA ILE A 47 -13.41 0.52 -12.72
C ILE A 47 -12.94 -0.28 -13.94
N ASP A 48 -11.72 -0.07 -14.40
CA ASP A 48 -11.17 -0.83 -15.53
C ASP A 48 -11.12 -2.33 -15.19
N TYR A 49 -10.65 -2.69 -14.01
CA TYR A 49 -10.66 -4.08 -13.55
C TYR A 49 -12.08 -4.66 -13.47
N LEU A 50 -13.06 -3.91 -12.96
CA LEU A 50 -14.45 -4.37 -12.87
C LEU A 50 -15.08 -4.62 -14.25
N LYS A 51 -14.71 -3.82 -15.25
CA LYS A 51 -15.22 -3.95 -16.62
C LYS A 51 -14.52 -5.06 -17.41
N ASN A 52 -13.21 -5.19 -17.26
CA ASN A 52 -12.37 -5.96 -18.18
C ASN A 52 -11.64 -7.15 -17.53
N GLY A 53 -11.51 -7.18 -16.21
CA GLY A 53 -10.69 -8.17 -15.52
C GLY A 53 -11.42 -9.02 -14.49
N ARG A 54 -12.53 -8.53 -13.93
CA ARG A 54 -13.30 -9.28 -12.94
C ARG A 54 -14.20 -10.30 -13.64
N PRO A 55 -14.23 -11.58 -13.19
CA PRO A 55 -15.13 -12.57 -13.75
C PRO A 55 -16.62 -12.16 -13.60
N ASN A 56 -17.40 -12.24 -14.67
CA ASN A 56 -18.78 -11.77 -14.71
C ASN A 56 -19.77 -12.65 -13.94
N GLU A 57 -19.48 -13.94 -13.81
CA GLU A 57 -20.41 -14.95 -13.25
C GLU A 57 -20.17 -15.23 -11.76
N VAL A 58 -19.53 -14.30 -11.03
CA VAL A 58 -19.22 -14.54 -9.62
C VAL A 58 -20.18 -13.77 -8.74
N ASP A 59 -21.05 -14.50 -8.04
CA ASP A 59 -21.91 -13.97 -6.98
C ASP A 59 -21.11 -13.84 -5.67
N SER A 60 -20.30 -12.80 -5.58
CA SER A 60 -19.48 -12.51 -4.41
C SER A 60 -19.17 -11.03 -4.31
N ASP A 61 -19.21 -10.50 -3.08
CA ASP A 61 -18.86 -9.12 -2.78
C ASP A 61 -17.34 -8.85 -2.78
N SER A 62 -16.49 -9.88 -2.89
CA SER A 62 -15.05 -9.69 -2.99
C SER A 62 -14.68 -8.85 -4.20
N LEU A 63 -13.80 -7.86 -4.03
CA LEU A 63 -13.38 -6.99 -5.11
C LEU A 63 -12.50 -7.74 -6.12
N PHE A 64 -11.46 -8.43 -5.65
CA PHE A 64 -10.44 -9.06 -6.50
C PHE A 64 -10.54 -10.58 -6.52
N PHE A 65 -10.32 -11.17 -7.70
CA PHE A 65 -10.32 -12.60 -7.95
C PHE A 65 -9.01 -13.07 -8.61
N CYS A 66 -8.69 -14.35 -8.42
CA CYS A 66 -7.65 -15.01 -9.20
C CYS A 66 -8.21 -15.32 -10.60
N ALA A 67 -7.48 -14.93 -11.65
CA ALA A 67 -7.88 -15.22 -13.04
C ALA A 67 -7.79 -16.71 -13.41
N PRO A 68 -6.78 -17.53 -12.96
CA PRO A 68 -6.76 -18.94 -13.24
C PRO A 68 -7.84 -19.72 -12.48
N ALA A 69 -8.47 -20.68 -13.15
CA ALA A 69 -9.41 -21.62 -12.50
C ALA A 69 -8.73 -22.44 -11.39
N PRO A 70 -9.44 -22.75 -10.27
CA PRO A 70 -10.81 -22.33 -9.97
C PRO A 70 -10.90 -20.85 -9.59
N ILE A 71 -11.93 -20.15 -10.10
CA ILE A 71 -12.20 -18.75 -9.78
C ILE A 71 -12.48 -18.62 -8.28
N ARG A 72 -11.68 -17.84 -7.60
CA ARG A 72 -11.77 -17.62 -6.15
C ARG A 72 -11.27 -16.23 -5.78
N PRO A 73 -11.71 -15.66 -4.64
CA PRO A 73 -11.15 -14.41 -4.13
C PRO A 73 -9.62 -14.48 -4.08
N ILE A 74 -8.98 -13.37 -4.38
CA ILE A 74 -7.52 -13.30 -4.44
C ILE A 74 -6.90 -13.55 -3.07
N SER A 75 -5.82 -14.32 -3.03
CA SER A 75 -5.06 -14.58 -1.80
C SER A 75 -3.87 -13.61 -1.65
N CYS A 76 -3.36 -13.49 -0.42
CA CYS A 76 -2.13 -12.71 -0.17
C CYS A 76 -0.95 -13.21 -1.02
N ASN A 77 -0.83 -14.52 -1.24
CA ASN A 77 0.24 -15.10 -2.05
C ASN A 77 0.09 -14.71 -3.53
N ALA A 78 -1.13 -14.67 -4.06
CA ALA A 78 -1.38 -14.24 -5.42
C ALA A 78 -1.03 -12.74 -5.59
N ILE A 79 -1.43 -11.88 -4.64
CA ILE A 79 -1.03 -10.47 -4.63
C ILE A 79 0.49 -10.33 -4.58
N ALA A 80 1.17 -11.08 -3.71
CA ALA A 80 2.63 -11.05 -3.61
C ALA A 80 3.30 -11.46 -4.93
N SER A 81 2.77 -12.47 -5.60
CA SER A 81 3.26 -12.92 -6.92
C SER A 81 3.08 -11.86 -8.00
N VAL A 82 1.92 -11.15 -8.01
CA VAL A 82 1.67 -10.04 -8.93
C VAL A 82 2.67 -8.92 -8.68
N VAL A 83 2.81 -8.46 -7.44
CA VAL A 83 3.75 -7.40 -7.07
C VAL A 83 5.19 -7.78 -7.44
N TYR A 84 5.62 -8.99 -7.11
CA TYR A 84 6.95 -9.48 -7.47
C TYR A 84 7.20 -9.40 -8.98
N ARG A 85 6.24 -9.86 -9.79
CA ARG A 85 6.32 -9.84 -11.25
C ARG A 85 6.46 -8.43 -11.80
N TYR A 86 5.64 -7.50 -11.33
CA TYR A 86 5.72 -6.10 -11.79
C TYR A 86 7.01 -5.40 -11.35
N LEU A 87 7.48 -5.62 -10.12
CA LEU A 87 8.79 -5.11 -9.67
C LEU A 87 9.95 -5.69 -10.49
N LYS A 88 9.83 -6.93 -10.94
CA LYS A 88 10.82 -7.53 -11.84
C LYS A 88 10.78 -6.90 -13.24
N TYR A 89 9.58 -6.67 -13.80
CA TYR A 89 9.44 -6.07 -15.14
C TYR A 89 9.90 -4.61 -15.18
N SER A 90 9.70 -3.85 -14.09
CA SER A 90 10.18 -2.47 -14.00
C SER A 90 11.70 -2.33 -13.80
N GLY A 91 12.45 -3.43 -13.79
CA GLY A 91 13.91 -3.41 -13.61
C GLY A 91 14.37 -3.02 -12.20
N ILE A 92 13.45 -2.84 -11.26
CA ILE A 92 13.79 -2.47 -9.89
C ILE A 92 14.54 -3.61 -9.19
N ASN A 93 15.80 -3.36 -8.85
CA ASN A 93 16.63 -4.34 -8.16
C ASN A 93 16.70 -4.04 -6.66
N ILE A 94 15.76 -4.62 -5.90
CA ILE A 94 15.72 -4.54 -4.43
C ILE A 94 15.86 -5.93 -3.82
N LYS A 95 16.48 -5.99 -2.63
CA LYS A 95 16.78 -7.25 -1.92
C LYS A 95 15.51 -8.07 -1.61
N HIS A 96 14.42 -7.41 -1.26
CA HIS A 96 13.14 -8.04 -0.92
C HIS A 96 12.03 -7.48 -1.83
N LYS A 97 11.65 -8.23 -2.87
CA LYS A 97 10.58 -7.85 -3.80
C LYS A 97 9.24 -8.38 -3.30
N GLY A 98 8.32 -7.50 -2.94
CA GLY A 98 7.00 -7.91 -2.49
C GLY A 98 6.15 -6.76 -1.93
N PRO A 99 4.91 -7.03 -1.47
CA PRO A 99 4.00 -6.01 -0.96
C PRO A 99 4.56 -5.20 0.23
N HIS A 100 5.39 -5.83 1.07
CA HIS A 100 6.05 -5.13 2.17
C HIS A 100 7.01 -4.05 1.68
N SER A 101 7.74 -4.29 0.59
CA SER A 101 8.64 -3.28 0.02
C SER A 101 7.87 -2.06 -0.47
N LEU A 102 6.73 -2.25 -1.15
CA LEU A 102 5.87 -1.13 -1.58
C LEU A 102 5.35 -0.33 -0.38
N ARG A 103 4.93 -1.02 0.66
CA ARG A 103 4.49 -0.36 1.90
C ARG A 103 5.62 0.39 2.59
N HIS A 104 6.82 -0.18 2.63
CA HIS A 104 8.01 0.50 3.16
C HIS A 104 8.37 1.74 2.34
N SER A 105 8.40 1.62 1.01
CA SER A 105 8.66 2.75 0.13
C SER A 105 7.65 3.87 0.32
N HIS A 106 6.36 3.52 0.45
CA HIS A 106 5.30 4.52 0.70
C HIS A 106 5.48 5.21 2.05
N ALA A 107 5.81 4.47 3.11
CA ALA A 107 6.08 5.05 4.42
C ALA A 107 7.29 6.00 4.39
N THR A 108 8.38 5.57 3.77
CA THR A 108 9.59 6.39 3.62
C THR A 108 9.31 7.65 2.80
N PHE A 109 8.56 7.52 1.71
CA PHE A 109 8.13 8.66 0.90
C PHE A 109 7.38 9.70 1.74
N LEU A 110 6.38 9.27 2.51
CA LEU A 110 5.59 10.19 3.35
C LEU A 110 6.45 10.91 4.42
N ILE A 111 7.42 10.21 5.01
CA ILE A 111 8.34 10.83 5.98
C ILE A 111 9.23 11.86 5.29
N ASN A 112 9.75 11.56 4.10
CA ASN A 112 10.57 12.49 3.32
C ASN A 112 9.78 13.72 2.86
N GLU A 113 8.45 13.57 2.66
CA GLU A 113 7.52 14.68 2.42
C GLU A 113 7.16 15.47 3.69
N GLY A 114 7.81 15.17 4.83
CA GLY A 114 7.64 15.91 6.08
C GLY A 114 6.47 15.45 6.96
N GLN A 115 5.84 14.31 6.65
CA GLN A 115 4.80 13.77 7.51
C GLN A 115 5.38 13.23 8.82
N THR A 116 4.66 13.43 9.94
CA THR A 116 5.13 12.92 11.22
C THR A 116 5.07 11.39 11.29
N LEU A 117 5.96 10.79 12.08
CA LEU A 117 5.93 9.32 12.33
C LEU A 117 4.58 8.84 12.85
N LYS A 118 3.88 9.70 13.61
CA LYS A 118 2.55 9.41 14.12
C LYS A 118 1.54 9.34 12.98
N ASP A 119 1.51 10.33 12.10
CA ASP A 119 0.57 10.40 10.98
C ASP A 119 0.78 9.22 10.02
N VAL A 120 2.05 8.90 9.72
CA VAL A 120 2.40 7.72 8.92
C VAL A 120 1.99 6.43 9.61
N GLY A 121 2.19 6.31 10.92
CA GLY A 121 1.74 5.17 11.72
C GLY A 121 0.22 5.00 11.68
N ASP A 122 -0.51 6.09 11.87
CA ASP A 122 -1.97 6.11 11.84
C ASP A 122 -2.49 5.75 10.45
N LEU A 123 -1.94 6.35 9.38
CA LEU A 123 -2.29 6.05 7.99
C LEU A 123 -2.06 4.57 7.66
N LEU A 124 -0.93 4.03 8.05
CA LEU A 124 -0.59 2.63 7.81
C LEU A 124 -1.32 1.66 8.77
N GLY A 125 -1.97 2.16 9.82
CA GLY A 125 -2.63 1.33 10.83
C GLY A 125 -1.64 0.49 11.64
N HIS A 126 -0.55 1.10 12.10
CA HIS A 126 0.37 0.47 13.03
C HIS A 126 -0.22 0.47 14.44
N LYS A 127 -0.12 -0.67 15.14
CA LYS A 127 -0.59 -0.79 16.52
C LYS A 127 0.35 -0.15 17.55
N SER A 128 1.61 0.03 17.19
CA SER A 128 2.63 0.62 18.07
C SER A 128 3.51 1.59 17.30
N MET A 129 3.98 2.61 18.00
CA MET A 129 4.96 3.58 17.49
C MET A 129 6.29 2.91 17.10
N GLU A 130 6.63 1.77 17.72
CA GLU A 130 7.85 1.03 17.39
C GLU A 130 7.86 0.51 15.96
N ALA A 131 6.69 0.06 15.45
CA ALA A 131 6.58 -0.38 14.05
C ALA A 131 6.85 0.77 13.06
N THR A 132 6.63 2.02 13.48
CA THR A 132 6.89 3.22 12.66
C THR A 132 8.32 3.74 12.84
N ARG A 133 8.96 3.49 13.99
CA ARG A 133 10.36 3.88 14.25
C ARG A 133 11.39 3.24 13.31
N VAL A 134 11.04 2.12 12.69
CA VAL A 134 11.90 1.49 11.67
C VAL A 134 12.18 2.46 10.52
N TYR A 135 11.22 3.32 10.18
CA TYR A 135 11.35 4.32 9.12
C TYR A 135 12.17 5.55 9.56
N ALA A 136 12.11 5.93 10.84
CA ALA A 136 12.93 7.01 11.38
C ALA A 136 14.43 6.72 11.30
N LYS A 137 14.83 5.45 11.35
CA LYS A 137 16.25 5.06 11.19
C LYS A 137 16.77 5.27 9.76
N VAL A 138 15.88 5.18 8.76
CA VAL A 138 16.22 5.45 7.36
C VAL A 138 16.46 6.94 7.16
N ASP A 139 15.69 7.79 7.80
CA ASP A 139 15.82 9.24 7.74
C ASP A 139 17.12 9.73 8.41
N LEU A 140 17.52 9.14 9.55
CA LEU A 140 18.79 9.46 10.23
C LEU A 140 20.04 9.15 9.37
N ASN A 141 19.97 8.17 8.46
CA ASN A 141 21.09 7.93 7.55
C ASN A 141 21.14 9.01 6.44
N SER A 142 20.00 9.45 5.94
CA SER A 142 19.92 10.57 4.99
C SER A 142 20.36 11.88 5.63
N LEU A 143 20.05 12.13 6.91
CA LEU A 143 20.51 13.30 7.65
C LEU A 143 22.03 13.25 7.94
N ARG A 144 22.60 12.07 8.13
CA ARG A 144 24.08 11.93 8.26
C ARG A 144 24.79 12.26 6.96
N ASP A 145 24.24 11.91 5.81
CA ASP A 145 24.81 12.26 4.52
C ASP A 145 24.76 13.77 4.28
N VAL A 146 23.71 14.45 4.73
CA VAL A 146 23.58 15.92 4.70
C VAL A 146 24.50 16.59 5.72
N SER A 147 24.73 15.98 6.90
CA SER A 147 25.64 16.53 7.92
C SER A 147 27.12 16.45 7.52
N ASN A 148 27.46 15.62 6.55
CA ASN A 148 28.80 15.48 6.01
C ASN A 148 29.09 16.45 4.84
N ILE A 149 28.14 17.31 4.47
CA ILE A 149 28.38 18.39 3.51
C ILE A 149 29.28 19.42 4.18
N ASN A 150 30.44 19.64 3.60
CA ASN A 150 31.35 20.69 4.03
C ASN A 150 30.81 22.05 3.62
N TRP A 151 30.07 22.70 4.52
CA TRP A 151 29.47 24.01 4.29
C TRP A 151 30.46 25.15 4.09
N GLU A 152 31.75 24.92 4.44
CA GLU A 152 32.83 25.91 4.23
C GLU A 152 33.18 26.12 2.74
N GLU A 153 32.74 25.19 1.85
CA GLU A 153 32.95 25.34 0.39
C GLU A 153 31.89 26.21 -0.29
N PHE A 154 30.85 26.64 0.45
CA PHE A 154 29.73 27.43 -0.07
C PHE A 154 29.67 28.87 0.46
N ILE A 155 30.67 29.31 1.24
CA ILE A 155 30.83 30.67 1.74
C ILE A 155 32.09 31.27 1.10
#